data_4932ee1846f7f1bf5ff8733876815297
#
_entry.id   4932ee1846f7f1bf5ff8733876815297
#
_cell.length_a   1.000
_cell.length_b   1.000
_cell.length_c   1.000
_cell.angle_alpha   90.00
_cell.angle_beta   90.00
_cell.angle_gamma   90.00
#
_symmetry.space_group_name_H-M   'P 1'
#
loop_
_entity.id
_entity.type
_entity.pdbx_description
1 polymer ?
#
loop_
_entity_poly.entity_id
_entity_poly.type
_entity_poly.pdbx_seq_one_letter_code
_entity_poly.pdbx_strand_id
1 'polypeptide(L)'
;RGFDTRIFKQAGYKTFNLGSSAQTPIQTKVLLSRYFQNLKPKMVIYEVYPETFMIDGVESSLDLIANDRNDIHSISMALQLNNIKTYNTLIYGFMRDILHLNQTYSEPLNRGKDHYITGGFVERDMAYYTPGDIEKKDIRINPGQFSTFRQIIAFLKSQNVRIILVNAPVSSAKYRSYSN
;
A
#
# COMPACT_ATOMS: atom_id res chain seq x y z
N ARG A 1 -0.76 -6.82 0.64
CA ARG A 1 -1.75 -7.71 1.30
C ARG A 1 -1.34 -9.20 1.31
N GLY A 2 -0.30 -9.61 0.59
CA GLY A 2 0.07 -11.03 0.40
C GLY A 2 0.74 -11.73 1.58
N PHE A 3 0.99 -11.03 2.69
CA PHE A 3 1.71 -11.61 3.84
C PHE A 3 0.77 -11.86 5.00
N ASP A 4 0.46 -13.15 5.24
CA ASP A 4 -0.39 -13.57 6.34
C ASP A 4 0.36 -13.43 7.68
N THR A 5 -0.13 -12.54 8.52
CA THR A 5 0.46 -12.26 9.83
C THR A 5 0.40 -13.45 10.80
N ARG A 6 -0.52 -14.41 10.59
CA ARG A 6 -0.63 -15.63 11.40
C ARG A 6 0.57 -16.54 11.20
N ILE A 7 1.07 -16.68 9.95
CA ILE A 7 2.24 -17.51 9.63
C ILE A 7 3.49 -16.97 10.33
N PHE A 8 3.68 -15.64 10.30
CA PHE A 8 4.79 -15.00 11.01
C PHE A 8 4.68 -15.18 12.53
N LYS A 9 3.46 -15.07 13.07
CA LYS A 9 3.20 -15.30 14.50
C LYS A 9 3.56 -16.73 14.92
N GLN A 10 3.22 -17.75 14.11
CA GLN A 10 3.60 -19.14 14.34
C GLN A 10 5.12 -19.32 14.36
N ALA A 11 5.85 -18.56 13.54
CA ALA A 11 7.31 -18.54 13.52
C ALA A 11 7.95 -17.66 14.62
N GLY A 12 7.15 -17.16 15.57
CA GLY A 12 7.63 -16.34 16.69
C GLY A 12 7.84 -14.86 16.39
N TYR A 13 7.38 -14.37 15.23
CA TYR A 13 7.51 -12.96 14.86
C TYR A 13 6.22 -12.18 15.15
N LYS A 14 6.37 -10.97 15.70
CA LYS A 14 5.30 -9.99 15.77
C LYS A 14 5.33 -9.15 14.49
N THR A 15 4.29 -9.23 13.68
CA THR A 15 4.22 -8.55 12.38
C THR A 15 2.98 -7.68 12.25
N PHE A 16 3.10 -6.67 11.41
CA PHE A 16 1.99 -5.83 10.98
C PHE A 16 2.09 -5.57 9.47
N ASN A 17 0.99 -5.77 8.75
CA ASN A 17 0.92 -5.56 7.31
C ASN A 17 0.34 -4.17 7.03
N LEU A 18 1.16 -3.25 6.52
CA LEU A 18 0.76 -1.90 6.10
C LEU A 18 0.30 -1.84 4.64
N GLY A 19 0.22 -2.98 3.97
CA GLY A 19 -0.15 -3.03 2.56
C GLY A 19 -1.65 -2.80 2.33
N SER A 20 -1.98 -2.02 1.29
CA SER A 20 -3.34 -1.84 0.76
C SER A 20 -3.43 -2.22 -0.71
N SER A 21 -4.63 -2.18 -1.29
CA SER A 21 -4.83 -2.46 -2.72
C SER A 21 -4.15 -1.40 -3.59
N ALA A 22 -3.43 -1.84 -4.63
CA ALA A 22 -2.74 -0.97 -5.59
C ALA A 22 -1.82 0.09 -4.93
N GLN A 23 -1.34 -0.17 -3.72
CA GLN A 23 -0.47 0.74 -2.98
C GLN A 23 0.84 0.95 -3.72
N THR A 24 1.16 2.20 -3.99
CA THR A 24 2.42 2.59 -4.65
C THR A 24 3.49 3.02 -3.62
N PRO A 25 4.74 3.22 -4.03
CA PRO A 25 5.77 3.78 -3.16
C PRO A 25 5.38 5.10 -2.48
N ILE A 26 4.61 5.97 -3.15
CA ILE A 26 4.17 7.24 -2.56
C ILE A 26 3.30 7.02 -1.31
N GLN A 27 2.29 6.15 -1.37
CA GLN A 27 1.45 5.83 -0.20
C GLN A 27 2.24 5.07 0.87
N THR A 28 3.12 4.16 0.45
CA THR A 28 4.00 3.44 1.39
C THR A 28 4.86 4.41 2.20
N LYS A 29 5.39 5.47 1.57
CA LYS A 29 6.16 6.50 2.27
C LYS A 29 5.32 7.22 3.32
N VAL A 30 4.07 7.58 2.99
CA VAL A 30 3.14 8.21 3.95
C VAL A 30 2.89 7.30 5.15
N LEU A 31 2.55 6.04 4.91
CA LEU A 31 2.29 5.07 5.96
C LEU A 31 3.51 4.85 6.85
N LEU A 32 4.69 4.70 6.27
CA LEU A 32 5.94 4.59 7.03
C LEU A 32 6.18 5.84 7.87
N SER A 33 6.00 7.04 7.31
CA SER A 33 6.19 8.29 8.06
C SER A 33 5.26 8.40 9.27
N ARG A 34 4.03 7.89 9.17
CA ARG A 34 3.04 7.90 10.26
C ARG A 34 3.28 6.86 11.34
N TYR A 35 3.61 5.65 10.92
CA TYR A 35 3.53 4.47 11.80
C TYR A 35 4.89 3.92 12.21
N PHE A 36 5.98 4.37 11.60
CA PHE A 36 7.32 3.84 11.85
C PHE A 36 7.71 3.90 13.33
N GLN A 37 7.51 5.05 13.98
CA GLN A 37 7.88 5.25 15.38
C GLN A 37 7.04 4.39 16.35
N ASN A 38 5.78 4.14 16.01
CA ASN A 38 4.90 3.30 16.82
C ASN A 38 5.21 1.81 16.64
N LEU A 39 5.52 1.41 15.41
CA LEU A 39 5.81 0.01 15.06
C LEU A 39 7.24 -0.39 15.44
N LYS A 40 8.19 0.53 15.36
CA LYS A 40 9.62 0.31 15.60
C LYS A 40 10.13 -1.00 14.96
N PRO A 41 9.96 -1.18 13.64
CA PRO A 41 10.26 -2.45 12.99
C PRO A 41 11.76 -2.71 13.02
N LYS A 42 12.16 -3.94 13.31
CA LYS A 42 13.54 -4.42 13.15
C LYS A 42 13.81 -4.87 11.72
N MET A 43 12.75 -5.21 11.00
CA MET A 43 12.80 -5.68 9.62
C MET A 43 11.56 -5.24 8.86
N VAL A 44 11.75 -4.84 7.61
CA VAL A 44 10.68 -4.51 6.66
C VAL A 44 10.79 -5.45 5.47
N ILE A 45 9.71 -6.15 5.17
CA ILE A 45 9.54 -6.90 3.93
C ILE A 45 8.75 -6.01 2.97
N TYR A 46 9.36 -5.65 1.85
CA TYR A 46 8.76 -4.76 0.86
C TYR A 46 8.53 -5.51 -0.44
N GLU A 47 7.27 -5.59 -0.87
CA GLU A 47 6.92 -6.19 -2.15
C GLU A 47 7.21 -5.21 -3.30
N VAL A 48 8.04 -5.62 -4.25
CA VAL A 48 8.40 -4.85 -5.44
C VAL A 48 7.64 -5.38 -6.66
N TYR A 49 6.34 -5.10 -6.71
CA TYR A 49 5.52 -5.49 -7.82
C TYR A 49 5.58 -4.43 -8.94
N PRO A 50 6.01 -4.78 -10.18
CA PRO A 50 6.30 -3.79 -11.21
C PRO A 50 5.15 -2.83 -11.51
N GLU A 51 3.91 -3.31 -11.57
CA GLU A 51 2.75 -2.46 -11.89
C GLU A 51 2.56 -1.32 -10.89
N THR A 52 2.92 -1.49 -9.61
CA THR A 52 2.81 -0.42 -8.61
C THR A 52 3.80 0.72 -8.84
N PHE A 53 4.84 0.48 -9.65
CA PHE A 53 5.79 1.49 -10.07
C PHE A 53 5.42 2.16 -11.41
N MET A 54 4.44 1.63 -12.13
CA MET A 54 4.02 2.15 -13.44
C MET A 54 2.88 3.17 -13.34
N ILE A 55 2.04 3.05 -12.32
CA ILE A 55 0.87 3.88 -12.11
C ILE A 55 1.22 5.19 -11.38
N ASP A 56 0.37 6.20 -11.53
CA ASP A 56 0.55 7.50 -10.88
C ASP A 56 0.31 7.46 -9.36
N GLY A 57 -0.52 6.53 -8.89
CA GLY A 57 -0.87 6.38 -7.47
C GLY A 57 -2.04 7.26 -7.02
N VAL A 58 -2.78 7.89 -7.94
CA VAL A 58 -3.93 8.73 -7.60
C VAL A 58 -4.99 7.91 -6.88
N GLU A 59 -5.47 6.81 -7.47
CA GLU A 59 -6.54 6.00 -6.90
C GLU A 59 -6.22 5.48 -5.50
N SER A 60 -5.01 4.96 -5.29
CA SER A 60 -4.58 4.50 -3.96
C SER A 60 -4.40 5.64 -2.95
N SER A 61 -4.16 6.87 -3.41
CA SER A 61 -4.13 8.04 -2.53
C SER A 61 -5.52 8.45 -2.06
N LEU A 62 -6.54 8.34 -2.92
CA LEU A 62 -7.93 8.60 -2.53
C LEU A 62 -8.37 7.63 -1.43
N ASP A 63 -8.04 6.34 -1.60
CA ASP A 63 -8.32 5.30 -0.60
C ASP A 63 -7.62 5.60 0.74
N LEU A 64 -6.34 5.98 0.70
CA LEU A 64 -5.59 6.33 1.90
C LEU A 64 -6.16 7.56 2.63
N ILE A 65 -6.52 8.63 1.90
CA ILE A 65 -7.10 9.85 2.47
C ILE A 65 -8.48 9.57 3.08
N ALA A 66 -9.27 8.70 2.43
CA ALA A 66 -10.62 8.37 2.88
C ALA A 66 -10.61 7.48 4.15
N ASN A 67 -9.66 6.57 4.28
CA ASN A 67 -9.69 5.50 5.28
C ASN A 67 -8.64 5.64 6.40
N ASP A 68 -7.71 6.60 6.30
CA ASP A 68 -6.72 6.86 7.33
C ASP A 68 -6.79 8.34 7.78
N ARG A 69 -6.07 8.68 8.84
CA ARG A 69 -5.99 10.07 9.33
C ARG A 69 -5.33 10.99 8.30
N ASN A 70 -5.78 12.22 8.24
CA ASN A 70 -5.21 13.25 7.38
C ASN A 70 -4.28 14.17 8.19
N ASP A 71 -3.06 14.36 7.71
CA ASP A 71 -1.99 15.11 8.34
C ASP A 71 -1.07 15.76 7.30
N ILE A 72 0.05 16.31 7.74
CA ILE A 72 1.05 16.93 6.85
C ILE A 72 1.58 15.95 5.79
N HIS A 73 1.60 14.64 6.07
CA HIS A 73 2.04 13.64 5.10
C HIS A 73 1.00 13.45 4.00
N SER A 74 -0.32 13.54 4.32
CA SER A 74 -1.39 13.57 3.30
C SER A 74 -1.26 14.80 2.40
N ILE A 75 -0.97 15.96 2.96
CA ILE A 75 -0.76 17.20 2.20
C ILE A 75 0.45 17.05 1.26
N SER A 76 1.58 16.58 1.78
CA SER A 76 2.78 16.34 0.98
C SER A 76 2.54 15.35 -0.16
N MET A 77 1.79 14.28 0.09
CA MET A 77 1.38 13.31 -0.91
C MET A 77 0.51 13.95 -2.00
N ALA A 78 -0.49 14.73 -1.62
CA ALA A 78 -1.39 15.39 -2.55
C ALA A 78 -0.64 16.39 -3.46
N LEU A 79 0.30 17.15 -2.89
CA LEU A 79 1.15 18.07 -3.65
C LEU A 79 2.08 17.30 -4.61
N GLN A 80 2.64 16.17 -4.18
CA GLN A 80 3.50 15.34 -5.03
C GLN A 80 2.74 14.73 -6.22
N LEU A 81 1.50 14.31 -6.00
CA LEU A 81 0.64 13.75 -7.04
C LEU A 81 0.07 14.82 -7.96
N ASN A 82 -0.10 16.04 -7.47
CA ASN A 82 -0.62 17.21 -8.19
C ASN A 82 -1.88 16.89 -9.03
N ASN A 83 -2.88 16.29 -8.39
CA ASN A 83 -4.10 15.83 -9.05
C ASN A 83 -5.34 16.39 -8.36
N ILE A 84 -6.28 16.92 -9.16
CA ILE A 84 -7.49 17.56 -8.64
C ILE A 84 -8.36 16.64 -7.79
N LYS A 85 -8.44 15.35 -8.14
CA LYS A 85 -9.19 14.36 -7.35
C LYS A 85 -8.57 14.22 -5.96
N THR A 86 -7.24 14.15 -5.88
CA THR A 86 -6.51 14.04 -4.61
C THR A 86 -6.73 15.27 -3.74
N TYR A 87 -6.68 16.47 -4.31
CA TYR A 87 -6.95 17.71 -3.58
C TYR A 87 -8.38 17.77 -3.04
N ASN A 88 -9.37 17.45 -3.87
CA ASN A 88 -10.77 17.45 -3.46
C ASN A 88 -11.03 16.44 -2.33
N THR A 89 -10.48 15.23 -2.45
CA THR A 89 -10.63 14.20 -1.42
C THR A 89 -9.92 14.62 -0.14
N LEU A 90 -8.77 15.28 -0.23
CA LEU A 90 -8.03 15.75 0.96
C LEU A 90 -8.80 16.86 1.70
N ILE A 91 -9.37 17.83 0.97
CA ILE A 91 -10.23 18.89 1.56
C ILE A 91 -11.41 18.24 2.27
N TYR A 92 -12.10 17.30 1.60
CA TYR A 92 -13.21 16.57 2.21
C TYR A 92 -12.76 15.79 3.45
N GLY A 93 -11.62 15.12 3.39
CA GLY A 93 -11.05 14.38 4.50
C GLY A 93 -10.79 15.27 5.72
N PHE A 94 -10.19 16.44 5.55
CA PHE A 94 -10.00 17.40 6.64
C PHE A 94 -11.32 17.94 7.19
N MET A 95 -12.30 18.27 6.32
CA MET A 95 -13.62 18.70 6.78
C MET A 95 -14.32 17.61 7.61
N ARG A 96 -14.25 16.36 7.16
CA ARG A 96 -14.77 15.21 7.90
C ARG A 96 -14.12 15.08 9.27
N ASP A 97 -12.80 15.22 9.34
CA ASP A 97 -12.03 15.11 10.58
C ASP A 97 -12.37 16.26 11.55
N ILE A 98 -12.50 17.51 11.06
CA ILE A 98 -12.91 18.69 11.85
C ILE A 98 -14.35 18.55 12.37
N LEU A 99 -15.25 18.06 11.54
CA LEU A 99 -16.67 17.89 11.89
C LEU A 99 -16.93 16.59 12.68
N HIS A 100 -15.88 15.83 12.97
CA HIS A 100 -15.95 14.57 13.69
C HIS A 100 -16.91 13.54 13.07
N LEU A 101 -17.05 13.57 11.75
CA LEU A 101 -17.86 12.61 11.03
C LEU A 101 -17.19 11.22 11.03
N ASN A 102 -17.99 10.18 11.14
CA ASN A 102 -17.52 8.78 11.12
C ASN A 102 -16.66 8.34 12.33
N GLN A 103 -16.58 9.10 13.41
CA GLN A 103 -15.81 8.69 14.60
C GLN A 103 -16.32 7.39 15.25
N THR A 104 -17.61 7.11 15.09
CA THR A 104 -18.27 5.89 15.59
C THR A 104 -18.24 4.74 14.58
N TYR A 105 -17.76 4.98 13.37
CA TYR A 105 -17.69 3.93 12.36
C TYR A 105 -16.57 2.94 12.68
N SER A 106 -16.93 1.68 12.80
CA SER A 106 -15.99 0.57 12.91
C SER A 106 -16.13 -0.30 11.66
N GLU A 107 -15.05 -0.53 10.97
CA GLU A 107 -15.06 -1.39 9.79
C GLU A 107 -15.36 -2.83 10.21
N PRO A 108 -16.34 -3.51 9.56
CA PRO A 108 -16.67 -4.89 9.90
C PRO A 108 -15.49 -5.81 9.57
N LEU A 109 -15.26 -6.81 10.43
CA LEU A 109 -14.20 -7.81 10.22
C LEU A 109 -14.42 -8.66 8.97
N ASN A 110 -15.66 -8.80 8.53
CA ASN A 110 -16.04 -9.54 7.34
C ASN A 110 -16.78 -8.61 6.37
N ARG A 111 -16.30 -8.51 5.14
CA ARG A 111 -16.92 -7.70 4.09
C ARG A 111 -17.03 -8.53 2.80
N GLY A 112 -18.19 -9.13 2.57
CA GLY A 112 -18.39 -10.03 1.46
C GLY A 112 -17.49 -11.26 1.57
N LYS A 113 -16.55 -11.43 0.63
CA LYS A 113 -15.58 -12.52 0.61
C LYS A 113 -14.25 -12.17 1.30
N ASP A 114 -14.12 -10.96 1.82
CA ASP A 114 -12.91 -10.50 2.48
C ASP A 114 -13.05 -10.62 3.99
N HIS A 115 -12.06 -11.23 4.66
CA HIS A 115 -11.97 -11.43 6.10
C HIS A 115 -10.75 -10.72 6.64
N TYR A 116 -10.95 -9.74 7.51
CA TYR A 116 -9.88 -9.01 8.15
C TYR A 116 -9.23 -9.85 9.26
N ILE A 117 -7.93 -10.05 9.14
CA ILE A 117 -7.10 -10.74 10.14
C ILE A 117 -6.29 -9.70 10.90
N THR A 118 -6.30 -9.80 12.23
CA THR A 118 -5.56 -8.90 13.11
C THR A 118 -4.10 -8.77 12.69
N GLY A 119 -3.64 -7.53 12.54
CA GLY A 119 -2.30 -7.23 12.05
C GLY A 119 -2.25 -6.76 10.59
N GLY A 120 -3.42 -6.46 9.99
CA GLY A 120 -3.51 -5.81 8.68
C GLY A 120 -3.55 -6.75 7.48
N PHE A 121 -3.68 -8.06 7.69
CA PHE A 121 -3.88 -9.01 6.60
C PHE A 121 -5.37 -9.15 6.26
N VAL A 122 -5.68 -9.21 4.97
CA VAL A 122 -7.03 -9.50 4.48
C VAL A 122 -7.00 -10.83 3.75
N GLU A 123 -7.67 -11.80 4.32
CA GLU A 123 -7.90 -13.10 3.70
C GLU A 123 -9.12 -13.01 2.79
N ARG A 124 -9.07 -13.64 1.65
CA ARG A 124 -10.20 -13.72 0.73
C ARG A 124 -10.52 -15.16 0.42
N ASP A 125 -11.81 -15.48 0.38
CA ASP A 125 -12.27 -16.80 -0.04
C ASP A 125 -11.69 -17.15 -1.42
N MET A 126 -11.11 -18.34 -1.53
CA MET A 126 -10.52 -18.80 -2.78
C MET A 126 -11.58 -18.84 -3.89
N ALA A 127 -11.23 -18.26 -5.02
CA ALA A 127 -12.01 -18.36 -6.25
C ALA A 127 -11.07 -18.73 -7.39
N TYR A 128 -11.55 -19.61 -8.27
CA TYR A 128 -10.84 -19.89 -9.52
C TYR A 128 -11.00 -18.69 -10.45
N TYR A 129 -9.89 -18.18 -10.94
CA TYR A 129 -9.86 -17.14 -11.94
C TYR A 129 -9.51 -17.76 -13.29
N THR A 130 -10.39 -17.62 -14.27
CA THR A 130 -10.07 -17.91 -15.66
C THR A 130 -9.47 -16.64 -16.25
N PRO A 131 -8.17 -16.62 -16.56
CA PRO A 131 -7.57 -15.42 -17.16
C PRO A 131 -8.21 -15.19 -18.52
N GLY A 132 -8.73 -13.99 -18.75
CA GLY A 132 -9.02 -13.50 -20.10
C GLY A 132 -7.72 -13.26 -20.87
N ASP A 133 -7.82 -12.71 -22.07
CA ASP A 133 -6.65 -12.31 -22.84
C ASP A 133 -5.84 -11.29 -22.04
N ILE A 134 -4.58 -11.65 -21.78
CA ILE A 134 -3.66 -10.78 -21.06
C ILE A 134 -2.97 -9.91 -22.10
N GLU A 135 -3.33 -8.63 -22.13
CA GLU A 135 -2.69 -7.66 -23.02
C GLU A 135 -1.20 -7.52 -22.71
N LYS A 136 -0.40 -7.36 -23.76
CA LYS A 136 1.02 -7.00 -23.61
C LYS A 136 1.14 -5.62 -23.01
N LYS A 137 1.98 -5.47 -22.00
CA LYS A 137 2.25 -4.22 -21.30
C LYS A 137 3.72 -3.88 -21.36
N ASP A 138 4.02 -2.69 -21.84
CA ASP A 138 5.37 -2.11 -21.72
C ASP A 138 5.61 -1.70 -20.26
N ILE A 139 6.74 -2.10 -19.71
CA ILE A 139 7.16 -1.67 -18.39
C ILE A 139 7.73 -0.26 -18.49
N ARG A 140 6.91 0.74 -18.12
CA ARG A 140 7.32 2.14 -18.02
C ARG A 140 7.26 2.60 -16.57
N ILE A 141 8.40 2.59 -15.92
CA ILE A 141 8.50 2.99 -14.52
C ILE A 141 8.26 4.51 -14.42
N ASN A 142 7.32 4.89 -13.54
CA ASN A 142 7.07 6.29 -13.19
C ASN A 142 8.27 6.82 -12.36
N PRO A 143 8.95 7.88 -12.81
CA PRO A 143 10.13 8.42 -12.12
C PRO A 143 9.83 8.87 -10.69
N GLY A 144 8.63 9.41 -10.43
CA GLY A 144 8.19 9.82 -9.08
C GLY A 144 8.06 8.64 -8.13
N GLN A 145 7.50 7.53 -8.61
CA GLN A 145 7.38 6.31 -7.81
C GLN A 145 8.76 5.72 -7.50
N PHE A 146 9.63 5.65 -8.49
CA PHE A 146 10.98 5.13 -8.30
C PHE A 146 11.83 6.01 -7.38
N SER A 147 11.75 7.32 -7.54
CA SER A 147 12.41 8.27 -6.63
C SER A 147 11.93 8.09 -5.19
N THR A 148 10.62 7.97 -4.99
CA THR A 148 10.04 7.75 -3.66
C THR A 148 10.46 6.40 -3.06
N PHE A 149 10.52 5.35 -3.87
CA PHE A 149 11.05 4.06 -3.43
C PHE A 149 12.50 4.18 -2.93
N ARG A 150 13.36 4.88 -3.67
CA ARG A 150 14.75 5.13 -3.23
C ARG A 150 14.80 5.87 -1.89
N GLN A 151 13.92 6.84 -1.68
CA GLN A 151 13.81 7.58 -0.41
C GLN A 151 13.39 6.65 0.74
N ILE A 152 12.44 5.73 0.52
CA ILE A 152 12.04 4.71 1.48
C ILE A 152 13.23 3.84 1.88
N ILE A 153 13.98 3.33 0.90
CA ILE A 153 15.16 2.49 1.15
C ILE A 153 16.23 3.26 1.93
N ALA A 154 16.50 4.50 1.55
CA ALA A 154 17.47 5.35 2.26
C ALA A 154 17.03 5.62 3.71
N PHE A 155 15.75 5.93 3.92
CA PHE A 155 15.17 6.12 5.25
C PHE A 155 15.32 4.87 6.12
N LEU A 156 14.89 3.70 5.64
CA LEU A 156 14.97 2.46 6.39
C LEU A 156 16.43 2.09 6.75
N LYS A 157 17.37 2.32 5.82
CA LYS A 157 18.80 2.13 6.07
C LYS A 157 19.31 3.09 7.15
N SER A 158 18.93 4.36 7.13
CA SER A 158 19.32 5.34 8.16
C SER A 158 18.78 5.00 9.55
N GLN A 159 17.68 4.26 9.62
CA GLN A 159 17.10 3.75 10.86
C GLN A 159 17.67 2.37 11.27
N ASN A 160 18.68 1.87 10.57
CA ASN A 160 19.28 0.56 10.79
C ASN A 160 18.28 -0.61 10.75
N VAL A 161 17.27 -0.49 9.87
CA VAL A 161 16.24 -1.52 9.67
C VAL A 161 16.66 -2.47 8.57
N ARG A 162 16.56 -3.78 8.84
CA ARG A 162 16.78 -4.81 7.83
C ARG A 162 15.69 -4.76 6.77
N ILE A 163 16.08 -4.75 5.49
CA ILE A 163 15.15 -4.69 4.37
C ILE A 163 15.25 -5.98 3.56
N ILE A 164 14.09 -6.58 3.29
CA ILE A 164 13.96 -7.70 2.36
C ILE A 164 13.03 -7.25 1.23
N LEU A 165 13.54 -7.23 0.01
CA LEU A 165 12.73 -6.97 -1.17
C LEU A 165 12.22 -8.30 -1.71
N VAL A 166 10.92 -8.39 -1.95
CA VAL A 166 10.28 -9.59 -2.49
C VAL A 166 9.46 -9.24 -3.72
N ASN A 167 9.47 -10.13 -4.68
CA ASN A 167 8.54 -10.11 -5.79
C ASN A 167 7.64 -11.33 -5.67
N ALA A 168 6.34 -11.11 -5.51
CA ALA A 168 5.38 -12.21 -5.47
C ALA A 168 5.38 -12.98 -6.79
N PRO A 169 5.24 -14.31 -6.76
CA PRO A 169 5.17 -15.10 -7.97
C PRO A 169 3.92 -14.70 -8.79
N VAL A 170 4.11 -14.52 -10.07
CA VAL A 170 3.04 -14.26 -11.02
C VAL A 170 2.88 -15.46 -11.94
N SER A 171 1.69 -15.63 -12.53
CA SER A 171 1.46 -16.70 -13.50
C SER A 171 2.37 -16.55 -14.72
N SER A 172 2.73 -17.66 -15.37
CA SER A 172 3.55 -17.64 -16.59
C SER A 172 2.92 -16.80 -17.70
N ALA A 173 1.59 -16.78 -17.79
CA ALA A 173 0.86 -15.94 -18.75
C ALA A 173 1.07 -14.44 -18.45
N LYS A 174 0.95 -14.04 -17.18
CA LYS A 174 1.21 -12.66 -16.73
C LYS A 174 2.67 -12.27 -16.95
N TYR A 175 3.60 -13.16 -16.66
CA TYR A 175 5.03 -12.89 -16.89
C TYR A 175 5.33 -12.63 -18.37
N ARG A 176 4.75 -13.43 -19.26
CA ARG A 176 4.94 -13.27 -20.72
C ARG A 176 4.23 -12.04 -21.30
N SER A 177 3.29 -11.42 -20.58
CA SER A 177 2.62 -10.20 -21.04
C SER A 177 3.48 -8.95 -20.87
N TYR A 178 4.53 -9.01 -20.07
CA TYR A 178 5.48 -7.92 -19.98
C TYR A 178 6.47 -8.03 -21.14
N SER A 179 6.49 -7.02 -22.01
CA SER A 179 7.55 -6.84 -23.01
C SER A 179 8.65 -5.95 -22.43
N ASN A 180 9.87 -6.33 -22.73
CA ASN A 180 11.04 -5.48 -22.47
C ASN A 180 11.11 -4.39 -23.53
#